data_df3711314fa6b7faf4bb00d1770b87fd
#
_entry.id   df3711314fa6b7faf4bb00d1770b87fd
#
_cell.length_a   1.000
_cell.length_b   1.000
_cell.length_c   1.000
_cell.angle_alpha   90.00
_cell.angle_beta   90.00
_cell.angle_gamma   90.00
#
_symmetry.space_group_name_H-M   'P 1'
#
loop_
_entity.id
_entity.type
_entity.pdbx_description
1 polymer ?
#
loop_
_entity_poly.entity_id
_entity_poly.type
_entity_poly.pdbx_seq_one_letter_code
_entity_poly.pdbx_strand_id
1 'polypeptide(L)'
;MQWSIRPFDYREDDEYKEALKYAQSFEPQEEVDYGWVFPYGEAFYDTLARRADALDEKADSIIKYLGAFSDLAALIGGYIANAGRWWEALSVLPMFALSLFAIWKAAQSRNPIIVPMPPPIKNAIEYAEAYGDKAMATFTPQLWAASAGMRAVTQVKAYLVRSASVGFFWAVVCLLIPLAVAMFRA
;
A
#
# COMPACT_ATOMS: atom_id res chain seq x y z
N MET A 1 16.60 -5.42 10.71
CA MET A 1 15.53 -4.65 10.04
C MET A 1 16.19 -3.55 9.22
N GLN A 2 16.47 -3.80 7.95
CA GLN A 2 17.12 -2.81 7.10
C GLN A 2 16.13 -1.70 6.76
N TRP A 3 16.43 -0.49 7.19
CA TRP A 3 15.72 0.73 6.81
C TRP A 3 16.14 1.14 5.39
N SER A 4 15.66 0.39 4.41
CA SER A 4 15.90 0.74 3.02
C SER A 4 14.95 1.88 2.63
N ILE A 5 15.52 3.04 2.29
CA ILE A 5 14.81 4.19 1.69
C ILE A 5 14.45 3.87 0.23
N ARG A 6 14.93 2.76 -0.31
CA ARG A 6 14.62 2.36 -1.69
C ARG A 6 13.15 2.01 -1.83
N PRO A 7 12.48 2.49 -2.88
CA PRO A 7 11.13 2.04 -3.20
C PRO A 7 11.15 0.51 -3.35
N PHE A 8 10.09 -0.14 -2.89
CA PHE A 8 9.95 -1.59 -3.05
C PHE A 8 9.88 -1.92 -4.54
N ASP A 9 10.74 -2.84 -4.98
CA ASP A 9 10.70 -3.40 -6.33
C ASP A 9 10.21 -4.85 -6.23
N TYR A 10 8.99 -5.10 -6.72
CA TYR A 10 8.39 -6.44 -6.74
C TYR A 10 9.21 -7.44 -7.56
N ARG A 11 10.09 -6.96 -8.46
CA ARG A 11 10.97 -7.81 -9.26
C ARG A 11 12.04 -8.51 -8.43
N GLU A 12 12.30 -8.01 -7.21
CA GLU A 12 13.21 -8.64 -6.26
C GLU A 12 12.51 -9.72 -5.43
N ASP A 13 11.17 -9.80 -5.46
CA ASP A 13 10.38 -10.79 -4.75
C ASP A 13 10.58 -12.20 -5.32
N ASP A 14 10.77 -13.17 -4.44
CA ASP A 14 11.11 -14.53 -4.85
C ASP A 14 9.90 -15.25 -5.48
N GLU A 15 8.67 -15.02 -4.99
CA GLU A 15 7.45 -15.58 -5.56
C GLU A 15 7.24 -15.06 -7.00
N TYR A 16 7.52 -13.76 -7.22
CA TYR A 16 7.48 -13.19 -8.56
C TYR A 16 8.53 -13.79 -9.50
N LYS A 17 9.77 -13.95 -9.04
CA LYS A 17 10.85 -14.55 -9.84
C LYS A 17 10.54 -15.99 -10.24
N GLU A 18 10.00 -16.78 -9.30
CA GLU A 18 9.58 -18.15 -9.58
C GLU A 18 8.43 -18.19 -10.59
N ALA A 19 7.41 -17.34 -10.41
CA ALA A 19 6.30 -17.25 -11.34
C ALA A 19 6.74 -16.80 -12.73
N LEU A 20 7.68 -15.84 -12.82
CA LEU A 20 8.24 -15.37 -14.09
C LEU A 20 9.04 -16.48 -14.78
N LYS A 21 9.87 -17.21 -14.03
CA LYS A 21 10.64 -18.35 -14.57
C LYS A 21 9.70 -19.42 -15.10
N TYR A 22 8.66 -19.74 -14.37
CA TYR A 22 7.63 -20.68 -14.82
C TYR A 22 6.95 -20.19 -16.10
N ALA A 23 6.56 -18.91 -16.16
CA ALA A 23 5.93 -18.34 -17.34
C ALA A 23 6.82 -18.38 -18.59
N GLN A 24 8.14 -18.23 -18.43
CA GLN A 24 9.11 -18.30 -19.52
C GLN A 24 9.37 -19.73 -20.03
N SER A 25 9.25 -20.73 -19.17
CA SER A 25 9.46 -22.14 -19.50
C SER A 25 8.16 -22.92 -19.75
N PHE A 26 7.01 -22.23 -19.71
CA PHE A 26 5.71 -22.86 -19.80
C PHE A 26 5.42 -23.38 -21.22
N GLU A 27 5.10 -24.64 -21.31
CA GLU A 27 4.57 -25.27 -22.52
C GLU A 27 3.09 -25.62 -22.31
N PRO A 28 2.18 -25.13 -23.19
CA PRO A 28 0.76 -25.44 -23.09
C PRO A 28 0.49 -26.93 -23.16
N GLN A 29 -0.30 -27.45 -22.24
CA GLN A 29 -0.74 -28.83 -22.22
C GLN A 29 -2.07 -28.96 -22.96
N GLU A 30 -2.20 -29.95 -23.86
CA GLU A 30 -3.41 -30.13 -24.68
C GLU A 30 -4.65 -30.55 -23.86
N GLU A 31 -4.43 -31.15 -22.69
CA GLU A 31 -5.51 -31.65 -21.81
C GLU A 31 -6.11 -30.57 -20.89
N VAL A 32 -5.51 -29.38 -20.81
CA VAL A 32 -5.93 -28.32 -19.91
C VAL A 32 -6.87 -27.36 -20.61
N ASP A 33 -8.07 -27.19 -20.05
CA ASP A 33 -9.01 -26.14 -20.49
C ASP A 33 -8.62 -24.77 -19.95
N TYR A 34 -7.87 -24.02 -20.73
CA TYR A 34 -7.47 -22.65 -20.41
C TYR A 34 -8.63 -21.65 -20.51
N GLY A 35 -9.75 -22.03 -21.10
CA GLY A 35 -10.94 -21.19 -21.22
C GLY A 35 -11.55 -20.82 -19.88
N TRP A 36 -11.39 -21.66 -18.84
CA TRP A 36 -11.84 -21.31 -17.50
C TRP A 36 -10.68 -20.85 -16.58
N VAL A 37 -9.45 -21.30 -16.81
CA VAL A 37 -8.28 -20.93 -15.98
C VAL A 37 -7.93 -19.46 -16.18
N PHE A 38 -7.98 -18.96 -17.39
CA PHE A 38 -7.64 -17.57 -17.69
C PHE A 38 -8.60 -16.56 -17.02
N PRO A 39 -9.94 -16.68 -17.13
CA PRO A 39 -10.86 -15.78 -16.41
C PRO A 39 -10.71 -15.83 -14.89
N TYR A 40 -10.38 -17.00 -14.34
CA TYR A 40 -10.08 -17.12 -12.91
C TYR A 40 -8.84 -16.32 -12.51
N GLY A 41 -7.77 -16.39 -13.31
CA GLY A 41 -6.54 -15.62 -13.10
C GLY A 41 -6.78 -14.12 -13.21
N GLU A 42 -7.58 -13.67 -14.18
CA GLU A 42 -7.99 -12.28 -14.37
C GLU A 42 -8.77 -11.76 -13.16
N ALA A 43 -9.79 -12.50 -12.71
CA ALA A 43 -10.57 -12.15 -11.52
C ALA A 43 -9.71 -12.07 -10.25
N PHE A 44 -8.71 -12.94 -10.14
CA PHE A 44 -7.75 -12.93 -9.03
C PHE A 44 -6.85 -11.69 -9.08
N TYR A 45 -6.29 -11.36 -10.25
CA TYR A 45 -5.50 -10.15 -10.46
C TYR A 45 -6.31 -8.89 -10.11
N ASP A 46 -7.53 -8.77 -10.62
CA ASP A 46 -8.44 -7.66 -10.34
C ASP A 46 -8.75 -7.52 -8.85
N THR A 47 -8.89 -8.65 -8.16
CA THR A 47 -9.11 -8.65 -6.71
C THR A 47 -7.90 -8.06 -5.97
N LEU A 48 -6.68 -8.40 -6.39
CA LEU A 48 -5.46 -7.83 -5.82
C LEU A 48 -5.32 -6.34 -6.15
N ALA A 49 -5.63 -5.92 -7.37
CA ALA A 49 -5.62 -4.52 -7.78
C ALA A 49 -6.58 -3.68 -6.93
N ARG A 50 -7.84 -4.11 -6.78
CA ARG A 50 -8.83 -3.44 -5.91
C ARG A 50 -8.38 -3.36 -4.45
N ARG A 51 -7.70 -4.39 -3.94
CA ARG A 51 -7.13 -4.35 -2.59
C ARG A 51 -6.02 -3.32 -2.45
N ALA A 52 -5.16 -3.18 -3.48
CA ALA A 52 -4.12 -2.16 -3.48
C ALA A 52 -4.71 -0.75 -3.49
N ASP A 53 -5.74 -0.51 -4.30
CA ASP A 53 -6.47 0.77 -4.36
C ASP A 53 -7.13 1.11 -3.02
N ALA A 54 -7.80 0.15 -2.39
CA ALA A 54 -8.40 0.33 -1.07
C ALA A 54 -7.36 0.65 0.03
N LEU A 55 -6.13 0.14 -0.09
CA LEU A 55 -5.03 0.50 0.80
C LEU A 55 -4.55 1.93 0.57
N ASP A 56 -4.52 2.40 -0.67
CA ASP A 56 -4.17 3.78 -1.00
C ASP A 56 -5.23 4.77 -0.48
N GLU A 57 -6.51 4.47 -0.62
CA GLU A 57 -7.60 5.26 -0.05
C GLU A 57 -7.52 5.34 1.49
N LYS A 58 -7.17 4.22 2.12
CA LYS A 58 -6.96 4.18 3.57
C LYS A 58 -5.76 5.01 4.01
N ALA A 59 -4.65 4.97 3.24
CA ALA A 59 -3.49 5.81 3.49
C ALA A 59 -3.84 7.30 3.37
N ASP A 60 -4.62 7.69 2.37
CA ASP A 60 -5.13 9.05 2.19
C ASP A 60 -5.97 9.52 3.37
N SER A 61 -6.85 8.65 3.84
CA SER A 61 -7.70 8.95 5.00
C SER A 61 -6.84 9.20 6.25
N ILE A 62 -5.82 8.38 6.48
CA ILE A 62 -4.88 8.57 7.60
C ILE A 62 -4.18 9.93 7.50
N ILE A 63 -3.67 10.31 6.32
CA ILE A 63 -2.99 11.59 6.11
C ILE A 63 -3.94 12.76 6.40
N LYS A 64 -5.17 12.72 5.88
CA LYS A 64 -6.18 13.75 6.09
C LYS A 64 -6.55 13.93 7.56
N TYR A 65 -6.81 12.83 8.26
CA TYR A 65 -7.16 12.89 9.68
C TYR A 65 -5.99 13.38 10.54
N LEU A 66 -4.76 12.94 10.25
CA LEU A 66 -3.59 13.42 10.97
C LEU A 66 -3.34 14.91 10.75
N GLY A 67 -3.62 15.45 9.56
CA GLY A 67 -3.60 16.89 9.31
C GLY A 67 -4.53 17.61 10.28
N ALA A 68 -5.81 17.24 10.32
CA ALA A 68 -6.82 17.85 11.20
C ALA A 68 -6.44 17.72 12.70
N PHE A 69 -5.94 16.56 13.14
CA PHE A 69 -5.49 16.38 14.53
C PHE A 69 -4.24 17.20 14.85
N SER A 70 -3.34 17.39 13.89
CA SER A 70 -2.16 18.25 14.06
C SER A 70 -2.55 19.72 14.23
N ASP A 71 -3.52 20.19 13.47
CA ASP A 71 -4.06 21.56 13.62
C ASP A 71 -4.70 21.76 15.01
N LEU A 72 -5.49 20.78 15.46
CA LEU A 72 -6.08 20.80 16.81
C LEU A 72 -5.00 20.81 17.91
N ALA A 73 -3.97 19.98 17.77
CA ALA A 73 -2.86 19.94 18.73
C ALA A 73 -2.08 21.28 18.76
N ALA A 74 -1.90 21.92 17.61
CA ALA A 74 -1.27 23.24 17.51
C ALA A 74 -2.10 24.32 18.23
N LEU A 75 -3.43 24.28 18.07
CA LEU A 75 -4.33 25.21 18.76
C LEU A 75 -4.28 25.00 20.28
N ILE A 76 -4.32 23.76 20.77
CA ILE A 76 -4.22 23.43 22.21
C ILE A 76 -2.86 23.89 22.76
N GLY A 77 -1.76 23.58 22.06
CA GLY A 77 -0.41 23.99 22.44
C GLY A 77 -0.26 25.50 22.50
N GLY A 78 -0.80 26.21 21.49
CA GLY A 78 -0.83 27.66 21.46
C GLY A 78 -1.63 28.27 22.62
N TYR A 79 -2.77 27.72 22.95
CA TYR A 79 -3.57 28.15 24.10
C TYR A 79 -2.80 28.00 25.41
N ILE A 80 -2.15 26.83 25.64
CA ILE A 80 -1.34 26.56 26.85
C ILE A 80 -0.14 27.54 26.91
N ALA A 81 0.53 27.77 25.79
CA ALA A 81 1.68 28.68 25.72
C ALA A 81 1.29 30.13 26.01
N ASN A 82 0.16 30.61 25.46
CA ASN A 82 -0.35 31.97 25.72
C ASN A 82 -0.75 32.19 27.19
N ALA A 83 -1.11 31.13 27.90
CA ALA A 83 -1.34 31.19 29.35
C ALA A 83 -0.01 31.26 30.17
N GLY A 84 1.13 31.49 29.53
CA GLY A 84 2.45 31.54 30.17
C GLY A 84 3.03 30.17 30.57
N ARG A 85 2.40 29.09 30.11
CA ARG A 85 2.70 27.69 30.49
C ARG A 85 3.46 26.97 29.36
N TRP A 86 4.47 27.61 28.80
CA TRP A 86 5.16 27.15 27.61
C TRP A 86 5.82 25.76 27.76
N TRP A 87 6.30 25.39 28.97
CA TRP A 87 6.82 24.06 29.25
C TRP A 87 5.76 22.96 29.10
N GLU A 88 4.54 23.26 29.49
CA GLU A 88 3.41 22.34 29.39
C GLU A 88 2.95 22.22 27.92
N ALA A 89 3.12 23.28 27.13
CA ALA A 89 2.86 23.25 25.69
C ALA A 89 3.73 22.21 24.95
N LEU A 90 4.90 21.84 25.49
CA LEU A 90 5.74 20.77 24.94
C LEU A 90 5.07 19.38 24.99
N SER A 91 3.99 19.22 25.74
CA SER A 91 3.21 17.98 25.79
C SER A 91 2.60 17.58 24.43
N VAL A 92 2.51 18.51 23.44
CA VAL A 92 2.04 18.21 22.09
C VAL A 92 3.12 17.52 21.22
N LEU A 93 4.40 17.60 21.58
CA LEU A 93 5.50 17.06 20.75
C LEU A 93 5.40 15.55 20.45
N PRO A 94 5.06 14.67 21.43
CA PRO A 94 4.91 13.24 21.14
C PRO A 94 3.85 12.97 20.09
N MET A 95 2.74 13.69 20.11
CA MET A 95 1.68 13.59 19.11
C MET A 95 2.20 13.99 17.73
N PHE A 96 2.92 15.11 17.59
CA PHE A 96 3.50 15.53 16.31
C PHE A 96 4.52 14.52 15.78
N ALA A 97 5.39 13.97 16.62
CA ALA A 97 6.38 12.98 16.22
C ALA A 97 5.71 11.71 15.65
N LEU A 98 4.65 11.23 16.32
CA LEU A 98 3.88 10.07 15.87
C LEU A 98 3.06 10.36 14.61
N SER A 99 2.52 11.57 14.49
CA SER A 99 1.81 12.02 13.27
C SER A 99 2.75 12.03 12.07
N LEU A 100 3.94 12.61 12.21
CA LEU A 100 4.95 12.63 11.13
C LEU A 100 5.37 11.21 10.74
N PHE A 101 5.57 10.32 11.71
CA PHE A 101 5.87 8.92 11.42
C PHE A 101 4.74 8.24 10.64
N ALA A 102 3.49 8.43 11.06
CA ALA A 102 2.34 7.82 10.42
C ALA A 102 2.10 8.39 9.01
N ILE A 103 2.24 9.71 8.82
CA ILE A 103 2.17 10.37 7.51
C ILE A 103 3.28 9.83 6.59
N TRP A 104 4.50 9.71 7.09
CA TRP A 104 5.62 9.18 6.32
C TRP A 104 5.35 7.74 5.85
N LYS A 105 4.84 6.87 6.73
CA LYS A 105 4.47 5.49 6.38
C LYS A 105 3.31 5.42 5.38
N ALA A 106 2.29 6.25 5.55
CA ALA A 106 1.18 6.36 4.61
C ALA A 106 1.64 6.88 3.24
N ALA A 107 2.51 7.89 3.20
CA ALA A 107 3.09 8.42 1.97
C ALA A 107 3.97 7.37 1.25
N GLN A 108 4.74 6.56 2.01
CA GLN A 108 5.51 5.46 1.43
C GLN A 108 4.62 4.41 0.75
N SER A 109 3.42 4.12 1.27
CA SER A 109 2.50 3.17 0.65
C SER A 109 1.95 3.68 -0.69
N ARG A 110 1.90 5.00 -0.88
CA ARG A 110 1.43 5.67 -2.11
C ARG A 110 2.51 5.90 -3.16
N ASN A 111 3.78 5.70 -2.81
CA ASN A 111 4.84 5.83 -3.81
C ASN A 111 4.50 4.95 -5.02
N PRO A 112 4.62 5.49 -6.23
CA PRO A 112 4.31 4.74 -7.44
C PRO A 112 5.21 3.51 -7.49
N ILE A 113 4.65 2.38 -7.09
CA ILE A 113 5.25 1.09 -7.30
C ILE A 113 4.92 0.75 -8.75
N ILE A 114 5.94 0.38 -9.52
CA ILE A 114 5.68 -0.13 -10.87
C ILE A 114 4.82 -1.37 -10.70
N VAL A 115 3.54 -1.25 -11.07
CA VAL A 115 2.58 -2.36 -10.97
C VAL A 115 2.86 -3.29 -12.13
N PRO A 116 3.05 -4.61 -11.89
CA PRO A 116 3.14 -5.58 -12.96
C PRO A 116 1.80 -5.58 -13.72
N MET A 117 1.83 -5.10 -14.96
CA MET A 117 0.65 -5.15 -15.82
C MET A 117 0.62 -6.48 -16.55
N PRO A 118 -0.58 -7.09 -16.71
CA PRO A 118 -0.74 -8.14 -17.70
C PRO A 118 -0.31 -7.60 -19.08
N PRO A 119 0.09 -8.48 -20.01
CA PRO A 119 0.56 -8.07 -21.33
C PRO A 119 -0.47 -7.14 -21.98
N PRO A 120 -0.02 -6.06 -22.67
CA PRO A 120 -0.91 -5.09 -23.27
C PRO A 120 -1.83 -5.76 -24.32
N ILE A 121 -3.03 -5.23 -24.48
CA ILE A 121 -4.07 -5.74 -25.42
C ILE A 121 -3.50 -5.94 -26.84
N LYS A 122 -2.60 -5.06 -27.29
CA LYS A 122 -1.94 -5.21 -28.58
C LYS A 122 -1.21 -6.54 -28.70
N ASN A 123 -0.43 -6.92 -27.68
CA ASN A 123 0.24 -8.21 -27.65
C ASN A 123 -0.77 -9.36 -27.60
N ALA A 124 -1.90 -9.19 -26.91
CA ALA A 124 -2.95 -10.19 -26.86
C ALA A 124 -3.54 -10.47 -28.26
N ILE A 125 -3.76 -9.43 -29.07
CA ILE A 125 -4.24 -9.57 -30.45
C ILE A 125 -3.19 -10.27 -31.33
N GLU A 126 -1.94 -9.82 -31.27
CA GLU A 126 -0.83 -10.43 -32.03
C GLU A 126 -0.66 -11.91 -31.68
N TYR A 127 -0.81 -12.27 -30.40
CA TYR A 127 -0.75 -13.67 -29.95
C TYR A 127 -1.99 -14.47 -30.38
N ALA A 128 -3.20 -13.85 -30.36
CA ALA A 128 -4.42 -14.50 -30.83
C ALA A 128 -4.33 -14.81 -32.33
N GLU A 129 -3.76 -13.90 -33.11
CA GLU A 129 -3.49 -14.11 -34.55
C GLU A 129 -2.42 -15.20 -34.80
N ALA A 130 -1.37 -15.22 -33.97
CA ALA A 130 -0.25 -16.16 -34.13
C ALA A 130 -0.55 -17.58 -33.61
N TYR A 131 -1.31 -17.69 -32.53
CA TYR A 131 -1.48 -18.96 -31.79
C TYR A 131 -2.95 -19.46 -31.76
N GLY A 132 -3.93 -18.67 -32.23
CA GLY A 132 -5.33 -19.06 -32.27
C GLY A 132 -5.86 -19.50 -30.90
N ASP A 133 -6.45 -20.67 -30.83
CA ASP A 133 -7.03 -21.23 -29.61
C ASP A 133 -6.01 -21.45 -28.48
N LYS A 134 -4.71 -21.51 -28.79
CA LYS A 134 -3.62 -21.64 -27.80
C LYS A 134 -3.20 -20.29 -27.20
N ALA A 135 -3.75 -19.17 -27.66
CA ALA A 135 -3.39 -17.85 -27.14
C ALA A 135 -3.68 -17.73 -25.63
N MET A 136 -4.83 -18.20 -25.17
CA MET A 136 -5.18 -18.19 -23.74
C MET A 136 -4.18 -19.00 -22.90
N ALA A 137 -3.73 -20.14 -23.40
CA ALA A 137 -2.72 -20.96 -22.73
C ALA A 137 -1.41 -20.22 -22.55
N THR A 138 -0.98 -19.43 -23.54
CA THR A 138 0.27 -18.66 -23.52
C THR A 138 0.17 -17.45 -22.56
N PHE A 139 -1.01 -16.84 -22.43
CA PHE A 139 -1.23 -15.71 -21.52
C PHE A 139 -1.39 -16.10 -20.05
N THR A 140 -1.93 -17.27 -19.76
CA THR A 140 -2.20 -17.73 -18.39
C THR A 140 -0.97 -17.63 -17.47
N PRO A 141 0.22 -18.14 -17.83
CA PRO A 141 1.40 -18.03 -16.96
C PRO A 141 1.92 -16.59 -16.81
N GLN A 142 1.74 -15.74 -17.83
CA GLN A 142 2.11 -14.32 -17.74
C GLN A 142 1.17 -13.59 -16.77
N LEU A 143 -0.13 -13.90 -16.81
CA LEU A 143 -1.10 -13.37 -15.86
C LEU A 143 -0.83 -13.85 -14.44
N TRP A 144 -0.37 -15.08 -14.27
CA TRP A 144 0.06 -15.56 -12.95
C TRP A 144 1.28 -14.82 -12.44
N ALA A 145 2.32 -14.61 -13.26
CA ALA A 145 3.47 -13.81 -12.86
C ALA A 145 3.07 -12.37 -12.48
N ALA A 146 2.18 -11.73 -13.26
CA ALA A 146 1.64 -10.42 -12.91
C ALA A 146 0.88 -10.44 -11.58
N SER A 147 0.10 -11.49 -11.30
CA SER A 147 -0.62 -11.67 -10.05
C SER A 147 0.30 -11.87 -8.85
N ALA A 148 1.40 -12.63 -9.01
CA ALA A 148 2.41 -12.80 -7.97
C ALA A 148 3.07 -11.45 -7.62
N GLY A 149 3.49 -10.68 -8.62
CA GLY A 149 4.03 -9.32 -8.41
C GLY A 149 3.01 -8.39 -7.75
N MET A 150 1.74 -8.43 -8.16
CA MET A 150 0.68 -7.62 -7.55
C MET A 150 0.41 -8.04 -6.09
N ARG A 151 0.52 -9.32 -5.77
CA ARG A 151 0.43 -9.82 -4.40
C ARG A 151 1.55 -9.27 -3.52
N ALA A 152 2.80 -9.30 -4.00
CA ALA A 152 3.95 -8.74 -3.29
C ALA A 152 3.76 -7.22 -3.01
N VAL A 153 3.33 -6.45 -4.02
CA VAL A 153 2.98 -5.03 -3.88
C VAL A 153 1.91 -4.83 -2.82
N THR A 154 0.82 -5.59 -2.88
CA THR A 154 -0.30 -5.48 -1.93
C THR A 154 0.12 -5.81 -0.50
N GLN A 155 0.98 -6.80 -0.29
CA GLN A 155 1.50 -7.15 1.04
C GLN A 155 2.34 -6.02 1.63
N VAL A 156 3.24 -5.41 0.84
CA VAL A 156 4.07 -4.29 1.31
C VAL A 156 3.20 -3.07 1.63
N LYS A 157 2.23 -2.73 0.76
CA LYS A 157 1.26 -1.64 1.03
C LYS A 157 0.48 -1.91 2.32
N ALA A 158 -0.01 -3.13 2.52
CA ALA A 158 -0.74 -3.51 3.73
C ALA A 158 0.11 -3.35 5.00
N TYR A 159 1.39 -3.74 4.95
CA TYR A 159 2.31 -3.53 6.07
C TYR A 159 2.52 -2.04 6.37
N LEU A 160 2.74 -1.21 5.35
CA LEU A 160 2.95 0.24 5.50
C LEU A 160 1.70 0.93 6.06
N VAL A 161 0.52 0.62 5.52
CA VAL A 161 -0.76 1.18 6.00
C VAL A 161 -1.08 0.71 7.42
N ARG A 162 -0.78 -0.55 7.76
CA ARG A 162 -0.91 -1.04 9.15
C ARG A 162 0.01 -0.27 10.10
N SER A 163 1.27 -0.05 9.72
CA SER A 163 2.22 0.72 10.53
C SER A 163 1.78 2.17 10.70
N ALA A 164 1.25 2.80 9.64
CA ALA A 164 0.67 4.14 9.68
C ALA A 164 -0.56 4.18 10.61
N SER A 165 -1.44 3.17 10.55
CA SER A 165 -2.64 3.08 11.43
C SER A 165 -2.26 2.97 12.90
N VAL A 166 -1.21 2.22 13.23
CA VAL A 166 -0.69 2.14 14.61
C VAL A 166 -0.13 3.49 15.06
N GLY A 167 0.66 4.16 14.21
CA GLY A 167 1.16 5.51 14.48
C GLY A 167 0.03 6.51 14.68
N PHE A 168 -1.01 6.46 13.85
CA PHE A 168 -2.22 7.27 13.97
C PHE A 168 -2.92 7.04 15.33
N PHE A 169 -3.16 5.80 15.70
CA PHE A 169 -3.79 5.47 16.97
C PHE A 169 -3.03 6.07 18.15
N TRP A 170 -1.72 5.90 18.21
CA TRP A 170 -0.90 6.45 19.26
C TRP A 170 -0.82 7.97 19.23
N ALA A 171 -0.83 8.60 18.06
CA ALA A 171 -0.89 10.05 17.93
C ALA A 171 -2.18 10.60 18.55
N VAL A 172 -3.33 9.95 18.30
CA VAL A 172 -4.62 10.31 18.91
C VAL A 172 -4.59 10.13 20.43
N VAL A 173 -4.03 9.03 20.92
CA VAL A 173 -3.87 8.82 22.38
C VAL A 173 -3.00 9.91 23.00
N CYS A 174 -1.88 10.26 22.37
CA CYS A 174 -1.00 11.33 22.86
C CYS A 174 -1.66 12.72 22.85
N LEU A 175 -2.67 12.96 22.00
CA LEU A 175 -3.44 14.20 22.01
C LEU A 175 -4.25 14.40 23.29
N LEU A 176 -4.63 13.30 23.96
CA LEU A 176 -5.36 13.37 25.23
C LEU A 176 -4.51 14.01 26.36
N ILE A 177 -3.19 13.93 26.27
CA ILE A 177 -2.28 14.51 27.29
C ILE A 177 -2.39 16.04 27.33
N PRO A 178 -2.12 16.79 26.24
CA PRO A 178 -2.25 18.24 26.24
C PRO A 178 -3.69 18.70 26.48
N LEU A 179 -4.68 17.91 26.03
CA LEU A 179 -6.09 18.20 26.31
C LEU A 179 -6.37 18.15 27.82
N ALA A 180 -5.91 17.12 28.51
CA ALA A 180 -6.04 17.01 29.94
C ALA A 180 -5.32 18.17 30.67
N VAL A 181 -4.09 18.49 30.24
CA VAL A 181 -3.32 19.62 30.77
C VAL A 181 -4.08 20.95 30.59
N ALA A 182 -4.73 21.14 29.44
CA ALA A 182 -5.55 22.34 29.20
C ALA A 182 -6.79 22.41 30.09
N MET A 183 -7.47 21.27 30.32
CA MET A 183 -8.75 21.22 31.05
C MET A 183 -8.59 21.26 32.57
N PHE A 184 -7.60 20.54 33.12
CA PHE A 184 -7.48 20.41 34.60
C PHE A 184 -6.75 21.57 35.28
N ARG A 185 -6.17 22.50 34.50
CA ARG A 185 -5.47 23.67 35.04
C ARG A 185 -5.98 25.01 34.47
N ALA A 186 -7.10 24.97 33.74
CA ALA A 186 -7.83 26.18 33.39
C ALA A 186 -8.62 26.68 34.58
#